data_ccfee8f0d212a1fb5aee72744646a5fe
#
_entry.id   ccfee8f0d212a1fb5aee72744646a5fe
#
_cell.length_a   1.000
_cell.length_b   1.000
_cell.length_c   1.000
_cell.angle_alpha   90.00
_cell.angle_beta   90.00
_cell.angle_gamma   90.00
#
_symmetry.space_group_name_H-M   'P 1'
#
loop_
_entity.id
_entity.type
_entity.pdbx_description
1 polymer ?
#
loop_
_entity_poly.entity_id
_entity_poly.type
_entity_poly.pdbx_seq_one_letter_code
_entity_poly.pdbx_strand_id
1 'polypeptide(L)'
;MPLNFLLWNALRTSDTSHGEAGKRVSLQREAGETVLVFHADTQEFRRRFGVTHACDAIFFYKRPPAPPLLLFVELKGKEIADGAIQLRETLLAVRRELAAALRDGAPRAEQLRAVIVCSGVASPREHGRVRAEFERATSVPLLVKTVKRGTCDLRDVLR
;
A
#
# COMPACT_ATOMS: atom_id res chain seq x y z
N MET A 1 -16.34 2.75 7.20
CA MET A 1 -15.27 3.55 6.55
C MET A 1 -15.68 3.79 5.10
N PRO A 2 -15.78 5.02 4.60
CA PRO A 2 -16.28 5.32 3.25
C PRO A 2 -15.23 5.07 2.16
N LEU A 3 -14.38 4.05 2.30
CA LEU A 3 -13.35 3.69 1.32
C LEU A 3 -13.93 3.37 -0.05
N ASN A 4 -15.10 2.73 -0.08
CA ASN A 4 -15.78 2.40 -1.32
C ASN A 4 -16.12 3.64 -2.15
N PHE A 5 -16.45 4.74 -1.50
CA PHE A 5 -16.76 5.99 -2.18
C PHE A 5 -15.51 6.68 -2.73
N LEU A 6 -14.42 6.67 -1.97
CA LEU A 6 -13.18 7.34 -2.35
C LEU A 6 -12.38 6.57 -3.41
N LEU A 7 -12.41 5.25 -3.34
CA LEU A 7 -11.57 4.37 -4.16
C LEU A 7 -12.39 3.51 -5.14
N TRP A 8 -13.69 3.83 -5.34
CA TRP A 8 -14.62 3.03 -6.12
C TRP A 8 -14.09 2.61 -7.49
N ASN A 9 -13.53 3.55 -8.24
CA ASN A 9 -13.04 3.30 -9.60
C ASN A 9 -11.75 2.45 -9.63
N ALA A 10 -11.06 2.34 -8.53
CA ALA A 10 -9.85 1.53 -8.38
C ALA A 10 -10.13 0.13 -7.80
N LEU A 11 -11.37 -0.12 -7.31
CA LEU A 11 -11.72 -1.38 -6.66
C LEU A 11 -11.77 -2.55 -7.65
N ARG A 12 -11.11 -3.65 -7.29
CA ARG A 12 -11.17 -4.95 -7.95
C ARG A 12 -11.85 -5.95 -7.02
N THR A 13 -13.14 -6.16 -7.22
CA THR A 13 -14.01 -6.91 -6.29
C THR A 13 -13.70 -8.40 -6.20
N SER A 14 -13.11 -8.98 -7.23
CA SER A 14 -12.77 -10.41 -7.28
C SER A 14 -11.32 -10.71 -6.93
N ASP A 15 -10.46 -9.68 -6.83
CA ASP A 15 -9.05 -9.88 -6.68
C ASP A 15 -8.62 -9.92 -5.21
N THR A 16 -7.74 -10.85 -4.88
CA THR A 16 -6.96 -10.90 -3.64
C THR A 16 -5.47 -10.73 -3.92
N SER A 17 -5.12 -10.37 -5.14
CA SER A 17 -3.74 -10.21 -5.60
C SER A 17 -3.59 -9.06 -6.59
N HIS A 18 -2.38 -8.53 -6.66
CA HIS A 18 -1.94 -7.59 -7.68
C HIS A 18 -0.60 -8.04 -8.25
N GLY A 19 -0.38 -7.87 -9.54
CA GLY A 19 0.87 -8.29 -10.16
C GLY A 19 1.31 -7.39 -11.31
N GLU A 20 2.60 -7.10 -11.35
CA GLU A 20 3.26 -6.33 -12.39
C GLU A 20 4.68 -6.83 -12.63
N ALA A 21 5.14 -6.78 -13.89
CA ALA A 21 6.50 -7.10 -14.31
C ALA A 21 7.04 -8.43 -13.74
N GLY A 22 6.21 -9.48 -13.76
CA GLY A 22 6.59 -10.83 -13.31
C GLY A 22 6.62 -11.04 -11.80
N LYS A 23 6.20 -10.05 -11.02
CA LYS A 23 6.01 -10.13 -9.58
C LYS A 23 4.53 -10.07 -9.25
N ARG A 24 4.16 -10.72 -8.17
CA ARG A 24 2.80 -10.69 -7.65
C ARG A 24 2.81 -10.58 -6.13
N VAL A 25 1.88 -9.83 -5.61
CA VAL A 25 1.55 -9.82 -4.18
C VAL A 25 0.16 -10.39 -4.01
N SER A 26 -0.06 -11.10 -2.93
CA SER A 26 -1.37 -11.65 -2.60
C SER A 26 -1.67 -11.52 -1.12
N LEU A 27 -2.95 -11.36 -0.83
CA LEU A 27 -3.49 -11.42 0.52
C LEU A 27 -4.76 -12.27 0.45
N GLN A 28 -4.60 -13.58 0.55
CA GLN A 28 -5.72 -14.51 0.50
C GLN A 28 -6.64 -14.29 1.70
N ARG A 29 -7.93 -14.21 1.44
CA ARG A 29 -8.96 -14.04 2.47
C ARG A 29 -9.17 -15.33 3.25
N GLU A 30 -9.15 -15.26 4.56
CA GLU A 30 -9.56 -16.31 5.47
C GLU A 30 -10.98 -16.09 6.01
N ALA A 31 -11.52 -17.10 6.70
CA ALA A 31 -12.85 -16.98 7.30
C ALA A 31 -12.93 -15.80 8.30
N GLY A 32 -13.96 -15.00 8.20
CA GLY A 32 -14.16 -13.81 9.04
C GLY A 32 -13.36 -12.58 8.63
N GLU A 33 -12.60 -12.64 7.54
CA GLU A 33 -11.83 -11.50 7.02
C GLU A 33 -12.51 -10.81 5.85
N THR A 34 -12.25 -9.52 5.71
CA THR A 34 -12.55 -8.73 4.51
C THR A 34 -11.25 -8.27 3.89
N VAL A 35 -11.04 -8.61 2.63
CA VAL A 35 -9.92 -8.13 1.81
C VAL A 35 -10.49 -7.47 0.57
N LEU A 36 -10.09 -6.22 0.31
CA LEU A 36 -10.40 -5.49 -0.93
C LEU A 36 -9.08 -5.01 -1.53
N VAL A 37 -8.99 -5.04 -2.86
CA VAL A 37 -7.81 -4.59 -3.60
C VAL A 37 -8.20 -3.42 -4.49
N PHE A 38 -7.43 -2.34 -4.41
CA PHE A 38 -7.58 -1.15 -5.23
C PHE A 38 -6.34 -0.97 -6.10
N HIS A 39 -6.51 -0.88 -7.40
CA HIS A 39 -5.45 -0.56 -8.34
C HIS A 39 -5.25 0.95 -8.37
N ALA A 40 -4.15 1.43 -7.80
CA ALA A 40 -3.90 2.85 -7.61
C ALA A 40 -3.09 3.49 -8.75
N ASP A 41 -2.23 2.74 -9.44
CA ASP A 41 -1.45 3.29 -10.54
C ASP A 41 -2.28 3.42 -11.84
N THR A 42 -3.29 4.26 -11.80
CA THR A 42 -4.13 4.63 -12.94
C THR A 42 -4.17 6.14 -13.13
N GLN A 43 -4.36 6.59 -14.37
CA GLN A 43 -4.48 8.02 -14.65
C GLN A 43 -5.65 8.65 -13.88
N GLU A 44 -6.76 7.93 -13.76
CA GLU A 44 -7.94 8.37 -13.05
C GLU A 44 -7.67 8.56 -11.55
N PHE A 45 -7.01 7.60 -10.92
CA PHE A 45 -6.61 7.69 -9.53
C PHE A 45 -5.67 8.89 -9.30
N ARG A 46 -4.62 9.02 -10.12
CA ARG A 46 -3.67 10.12 -10.02
C ARG A 46 -4.35 11.48 -10.15
N ARG A 47 -5.26 11.64 -11.12
CA ARG A 47 -6.03 12.87 -11.29
C ARG A 47 -6.93 13.17 -10.10
N ARG A 48 -7.63 12.14 -9.57
CA ARG A 48 -8.54 12.30 -8.43
C ARG A 48 -7.81 12.73 -7.16
N PHE A 49 -6.67 12.11 -6.87
CA PHE A 49 -5.91 12.37 -5.65
C PHE A 49 -4.87 13.48 -5.80
N GLY A 50 -4.71 14.05 -6.99
CA GLY A 50 -3.75 15.12 -7.26
C GLY A 50 -2.30 14.70 -7.06
N VAL A 51 -1.96 13.45 -7.41
CA VAL A 51 -0.61 12.91 -7.30
C VAL A 51 0.01 12.74 -8.68
N THR A 52 1.33 12.96 -8.77
CA THR A 52 2.08 12.72 -10.01
C THR A 52 2.32 11.24 -10.22
N HIS A 53 2.65 10.54 -9.14
CA HIS A 53 2.89 9.10 -9.13
C HIS A 53 1.99 8.45 -8.08
N ALA A 54 1.53 7.25 -8.37
CA ALA A 54 0.77 6.45 -7.43
C ALA A 54 1.44 5.10 -7.22
N CYS A 55 1.29 4.50 -6.05
CA CYS A 55 1.71 3.12 -5.83
C CYS A 55 0.82 2.15 -6.63
N ASP A 56 1.30 0.93 -6.86
CA ASP A 56 0.62 -0.06 -7.69
C ASP A 56 -0.75 -0.47 -7.12
N ALA A 57 -0.81 -0.75 -5.82
CA ALA A 57 -2.04 -1.23 -5.20
C ALA A 57 -2.20 -0.77 -3.74
N ILE A 58 -3.46 -0.71 -3.32
CA ILE A 58 -3.85 -0.51 -1.93
C ILE A 58 -4.73 -1.70 -1.53
N PHE A 59 -4.36 -2.40 -0.45
CA PHE A 59 -5.17 -3.45 0.12
C PHE A 59 -5.89 -2.91 1.36
N PHE A 60 -7.19 -3.11 1.42
CA PHE A 60 -7.96 -2.97 2.64
C PHE A 60 -8.09 -4.34 3.30
N TYR A 61 -7.72 -4.41 4.55
CA TYR A 61 -7.85 -5.61 5.36
C TYR A 61 -8.63 -5.31 6.64
N LYS A 62 -9.56 -6.20 6.98
CA LYS A 62 -10.29 -6.14 8.24
C LYS A 62 -10.55 -7.54 8.78
N ARG A 63 -10.24 -7.76 10.05
CA ARG A 63 -10.60 -8.95 10.83
C ARG A 63 -11.14 -8.50 12.21
N PRO A 64 -12.46 -8.55 12.44
CA PRO A 64 -13.01 -8.18 13.75
C PRO A 64 -12.41 -9.00 14.88
N PRO A 65 -12.19 -8.44 16.07
CA PRO A 65 -12.52 -7.09 16.51
C PRO A 65 -11.48 -6.01 16.14
N ALA A 66 -10.37 -6.38 15.49
CA ALA A 66 -9.30 -5.45 15.17
C ALA A 66 -9.80 -4.31 14.22
N PRO A 67 -9.23 -3.11 14.35
CA PRO A 67 -9.52 -2.02 13.42
C PRO A 67 -9.06 -2.38 12.00
N PRO A 68 -9.67 -1.75 10.97
CA PRO A 68 -9.25 -1.97 9.60
C PRO A 68 -7.84 -1.44 9.34
N LEU A 69 -7.14 -2.08 8.42
CA LEU A 69 -5.80 -1.76 7.98
C LEU A 69 -5.80 -1.41 6.49
N LEU A 70 -5.06 -0.37 6.11
CA LEU A 70 -4.72 -0.05 4.74
C LEU A 70 -3.25 -0.38 4.49
N LEU A 71 -3.01 -1.22 3.50
CA LEU A 71 -1.68 -1.63 3.10
C LEU A 71 -1.38 -1.09 1.71
N PHE A 72 -0.46 -0.15 1.63
CA PHE A 72 0.03 0.45 0.39
C PHE A 72 1.17 -0.40 -0.15
N VAL A 73 1.09 -0.80 -1.41
CA VAL A 73 2.02 -1.75 -2.04
C VAL A 73 2.63 -1.17 -3.30
N GLU A 74 3.94 -1.31 -3.42
CA GLU A 74 4.71 -0.96 -4.60
C GLU A 74 5.57 -2.14 -5.05
N LEU A 75 5.54 -2.46 -6.34
CA LEU A 75 6.34 -3.50 -6.97
C LEU A 75 7.50 -2.86 -7.73
N LYS A 76 8.74 -3.08 -7.30
CA LYS A 76 9.94 -2.49 -7.93
C LYS A 76 10.95 -3.54 -8.36
N GLY A 77 11.76 -3.18 -9.36
CA GLY A 77 12.96 -3.93 -9.71
C GLY A 77 14.02 -3.82 -8.61
N LYS A 78 14.86 -2.80 -8.75
CA LYS A 78 15.96 -2.50 -7.81
C LYS A 78 15.81 -1.14 -7.12
N GLU A 79 15.08 -0.22 -7.74
CA GLU A 79 14.98 1.20 -7.34
C GLU A 79 13.97 1.38 -6.19
N ILE A 80 14.39 1.05 -4.96
CA ILE A 80 13.52 1.17 -3.79
C ILE A 80 13.23 2.62 -3.41
N ALA A 81 14.14 3.57 -3.73
CA ALA A 81 13.95 4.98 -3.45
C ALA A 81 12.76 5.56 -4.23
N ASP A 82 12.64 5.25 -5.52
CA ASP A 82 11.51 5.67 -6.35
C ASP A 82 10.20 5.07 -5.84
N GLY A 83 10.22 3.79 -5.45
CA GLY A 83 9.06 3.13 -4.86
C GLY A 83 8.60 3.80 -3.55
N ALA A 84 9.55 4.22 -2.73
CA ALA A 84 9.23 4.94 -1.50
C ALA A 84 8.59 6.32 -1.77
N ILE A 85 9.01 7.02 -2.82
CA ILE A 85 8.38 8.28 -3.25
C ILE A 85 6.93 8.05 -3.67
N GLN A 86 6.67 7.07 -4.53
CA GLN A 86 5.33 6.73 -5.00
C GLN A 86 4.40 6.32 -3.85
N LEU A 87 4.87 5.47 -2.95
CA LEU A 87 4.14 5.09 -1.74
C LEU A 87 3.83 6.29 -0.86
N ARG A 88 4.81 7.18 -0.63
CA ARG A 88 4.63 8.37 0.19
C ARG A 88 3.58 9.31 -0.39
N GLU A 89 3.65 9.63 -1.68
CA GLU A 89 2.68 10.50 -2.36
C GLU A 89 1.27 9.93 -2.24
N THR A 90 1.10 8.65 -2.55
CA THR A 90 -0.19 7.96 -2.48
C THR A 90 -0.74 7.93 -1.06
N LEU A 91 0.07 7.53 -0.09
CA LEU A 91 -0.32 7.41 1.31
C LEU A 91 -0.79 8.75 1.89
N LEU A 92 -0.01 9.81 1.67
CA LEU A 92 -0.35 11.14 2.17
C LEU A 92 -1.61 11.70 1.51
N ALA A 93 -1.78 11.50 0.20
CA ALA A 93 -2.97 11.92 -0.52
C ALA A 93 -4.23 11.19 -0.04
N VAL A 94 -4.18 9.85 0.04
CA VAL A 94 -5.31 9.04 0.53
C VAL A 94 -5.63 9.39 1.98
N ARG A 95 -4.62 9.55 2.84
CA ARG A 95 -4.82 9.93 4.24
C ARG A 95 -5.50 11.29 4.37
N ARG A 96 -5.13 12.28 3.56
CA ARG A 96 -5.77 13.60 3.51
C ARG A 96 -7.24 13.50 3.11
N GLU A 97 -7.56 12.79 2.05
CA GLU A 97 -8.93 12.61 1.58
C GLU A 97 -9.80 11.85 2.60
N LEU A 98 -9.24 10.83 3.24
CA LEU A 98 -9.92 10.11 4.31
C LEU A 98 -10.15 10.99 5.53
N ALA A 99 -9.21 11.87 5.89
CA ALA A 99 -9.39 12.83 6.98
C ALA A 99 -10.56 13.79 6.71
N ALA A 100 -10.72 14.22 5.45
CA ALA A 100 -11.83 15.09 5.06
C ALA A 100 -13.18 14.37 5.03
N ALA A 101 -13.20 13.05 4.74
CA ALA A 101 -14.42 12.28 4.56
C ALA A 101 -14.90 11.56 5.83
N LEU A 102 -14.02 11.33 6.80
CA LEU A 102 -14.34 10.62 8.05
C LEU A 102 -14.71 11.61 9.15
N ARG A 103 -15.84 11.38 9.82
CA ARG A 103 -16.25 12.16 11.00
C ARG A 103 -15.25 12.05 12.16
N ASP A 104 -14.61 10.90 12.29
CA ASP A 104 -13.65 10.57 13.35
C ASP A 104 -12.19 10.93 12.99
N GLY A 105 -11.99 11.64 11.87
CA GLY A 105 -10.68 12.08 11.41
C GLY A 105 -9.92 11.05 10.56
N ALA A 106 -8.65 11.33 10.28
CA ALA A 106 -7.79 10.49 9.45
C ALA A 106 -7.50 9.13 10.11
N PRO A 107 -7.26 8.07 9.30
CA PRO A 107 -6.76 6.81 9.82
C PRO A 107 -5.48 7.05 10.64
N ARG A 108 -5.39 6.39 11.79
CA ARG A 108 -4.20 6.45 12.63
C ARG A 108 -3.03 5.74 11.97
N ALA A 109 -1.81 6.09 12.32
CA ALA A 109 -0.61 5.50 11.73
C ALA A 109 -0.56 3.96 11.91
N GLU A 110 -1.03 3.44 13.03
CA GLU A 110 -1.12 1.99 13.28
C GLU A 110 -2.09 1.25 12.36
N GLN A 111 -3.00 1.97 11.71
CA GLN A 111 -3.94 1.44 10.71
C GLN A 111 -3.38 1.51 9.28
N LEU A 112 -2.16 1.97 9.11
CA LEU A 112 -1.48 2.10 7.82
C LEU A 112 -0.23 1.24 7.80
N ARG A 113 0.04 0.64 6.64
CA ARG A 113 1.28 -0.09 6.35
C ARG A 113 1.74 0.28 4.95
N ALA A 114 3.04 0.31 4.76
CA ALA A 114 3.64 0.50 3.45
C ALA A 114 4.67 -0.60 3.18
N VAL A 115 4.63 -1.20 1.99
CA VAL A 115 5.55 -2.25 1.60
C VAL A 115 6.04 -2.06 0.17
N ILE A 116 7.35 -2.15 -0.02
CA ILE A 116 7.96 -2.33 -1.33
C ILE A 116 8.32 -3.80 -1.49
N VAL A 117 7.87 -4.41 -2.59
CA VAL A 117 8.29 -5.75 -2.99
C VAL A 117 9.22 -5.61 -4.18
N CYS A 118 10.50 -5.93 -3.99
CA CYS A 118 11.53 -5.76 -5.01
C CYS A 118 12.17 -7.10 -5.40
N SER A 119 12.75 -7.14 -6.60
CA SER A 119 13.49 -8.33 -7.09
C SER A 119 15.00 -8.22 -6.90
N GLY A 120 15.50 -7.04 -6.60
CA GLY A 120 16.91 -6.76 -6.37
C GLY A 120 17.25 -6.60 -4.90
N VAL A 121 18.53 -6.72 -4.59
CA VAL A 121 19.06 -6.43 -3.26
C VAL A 121 19.68 -5.04 -3.33
N ALA A 122 19.01 -4.04 -2.75
CA ALA A 122 19.67 -2.77 -2.46
C ALA A 122 20.60 -2.98 -1.27
N SER A 123 21.61 -2.11 -1.13
CA SER A 123 22.55 -2.21 -0.01
C SER A 123 21.82 -2.01 1.34
N PRO A 124 22.25 -2.64 2.42
CA PRO A 124 21.66 -2.42 3.76
C PRO A 124 21.62 -0.94 4.16
N ARG A 125 22.64 -0.17 3.75
CA ARG A 125 22.72 1.27 4.00
C ARG A 125 21.63 2.04 3.26
N GLU A 126 21.39 1.70 2.01
CA GLU A 126 20.33 2.31 1.20
C GLU A 126 18.94 1.97 1.77
N HIS A 127 18.68 0.71 2.12
CA HIS A 127 17.46 0.29 2.80
C HIS A 127 17.22 1.11 4.07
N GLY A 128 18.22 1.23 4.92
CA GLY A 128 18.12 1.99 6.17
C GLY A 128 17.77 3.46 5.94
N ARG A 129 18.45 4.11 4.98
CA ARG A 129 18.18 5.51 4.62
C ARG A 129 16.77 5.71 4.10
N VAL A 130 16.36 4.93 3.10
CA VAL A 130 15.02 5.05 2.47
C VAL A 130 13.90 4.83 3.49
N ARG A 131 14.05 3.82 4.36
CA ARG A 131 13.07 3.56 5.43
C ARG A 131 12.98 4.72 6.41
N ALA A 132 14.09 5.25 6.88
CA ALA A 132 14.11 6.36 7.82
C ALA A 132 13.52 7.65 7.22
N GLU A 133 13.79 7.95 5.96
CA GLU A 133 13.23 9.10 5.24
C GLU A 133 11.72 8.96 5.07
N PHE A 134 11.24 7.78 4.67
CA PHE A 134 9.81 7.49 4.52
C PHE A 134 9.07 7.61 5.85
N GLU A 135 9.57 6.98 6.90
CA GLU A 135 8.96 6.99 8.23
C GLU A 135 8.91 8.40 8.83
N ARG A 136 9.97 9.18 8.64
CA ARG A 136 9.99 10.59 9.06
C ARG A 136 8.92 11.42 8.36
N ALA A 137 8.69 11.17 7.06
CA ALA A 137 7.73 11.92 6.26
C ALA A 137 6.26 11.51 6.49
N THR A 138 6.00 10.25 6.86
CA THR A 138 4.64 9.68 6.90
C THR A 138 4.19 9.27 8.29
N SER A 139 5.12 9.07 9.22
CA SER A 139 4.92 8.41 10.53
C SER A 139 4.44 6.95 10.40
N VAL A 140 4.67 6.33 9.24
CA VAL A 140 4.29 4.94 8.95
C VAL A 140 5.56 4.16 8.62
N PRO A 141 5.79 2.97 9.21
CA PRO A 141 6.96 2.18 8.89
C PRO A 141 6.92 1.66 7.46
N LEU A 142 8.05 1.71 6.76
CA LEU A 142 8.24 1.13 5.45
C LEU A 142 8.86 -0.27 5.57
N LEU A 143 8.16 -1.25 5.04
CA LEU A 143 8.68 -2.61 4.91
C LEU A 143 9.25 -2.83 3.50
N VAL A 144 10.38 -3.49 3.40
CA VAL A 144 10.98 -3.86 2.11
C VAL A 144 11.14 -5.38 2.10
N LYS A 145 10.49 -6.03 1.13
CA LYS A 145 10.55 -7.48 0.90
C LYS A 145 11.22 -7.77 -0.43
N THR A 146 12.16 -8.69 -0.41
CA THR A 146 12.82 -9.15 -1.64
C THR A 146 12.22 -10.46 -2.09
N VAL A 147 11.68 -10.45 -3.32
CA VAL A 147 11.12 -11.63 -3.99
C VAL A 147 11.67 -11.68 -5.41
N LYS A 148 12.53 -12.63 -5.70
CA LYS A 148 13.18 -12.72 -7.03
C LYS A 148 12.19 -13.03 -8.14
N ARG A 149 11.27 -13.96 -7.93
CA ARG A 149 10.17 -14.34 -8.83
C ARG A 149 9.02 -14.92 -8.02
N GLY A 150 7.80 -14.86 -8.56
CA GLY A 150 6.62 -15.48 -7.95
C GLY A 150 5.78 -14.52 -7.13
N THR A 151 5.07 -15.06 -6.16
CA THR A 151 4.11 -14.35 -5.34
C THR A 151 4.66 -14.09 -3.94
N CYS A 152 4.55 -12.84 -3.49
CA CYS A 152 4.80 -12.44 -2.11
C CYS A 152 3.48 -12.49 -1.35
N ASP A 153 3.41 -13.31 -0.31
CA ASP A 153 2.28 -13.27 0.61
C ASP A 153 2.42 -12.06 1.54
N LEU A 154 1.36 -11.24 1.58
CA LEU A 154 1.32 -10.05 2.43
C LEU A 154 0.84 -10.35 3.86
N ARG A 155 0.54 -11.61 4.19
CA ARG A 155 0.01 -12.02 5.49
C ARG A 155 0.96 -11.68 6.64
N ASP A 156 2.25 -11.84 6.45
CA ASP A 156 3.27 -11.50 7.44
C ASP A 156 3.52 -9.99 7.61
N VAL A 157 2.95 -9.16 6.72
CA VAL A 157 2.95 -7.69 6.85
C VAL A 157 1.81 -7.19 7.76
N LEU A 158 0.82 -8.03 8.03
CA LEU A 158 -0.34 -7.68 8.85
C LEU A 158 -0.05 -7.71 10.37
N ARG A 159 1.05 -8.35 10.77
CA ARG A 159 1.46 -8.56 12.17
C ARG A 159 2.21 -7.36 12.78
#